data_1dd4a30754c1a21f2a3e4abd4eaf3045
#
_entry.id   1dd4a30754c1a21f2a3e4abd4eaf3045
#
_cell.length_a   1.000
_cell.length_b   1.000
_cell.length_c   1.000
_cell.angle_alpha   90.00
_cell.angle_beta   90.00
_cell.angle_gamma   90.00
#
_symmetry.space_group_name_H-M   'P 1'
#
loop_
_entity.id
_entity.type
_entity.pdbx_description
1 polymer ?
#
loop_
_entity_poly.entity_id
_entity_poly.type
_entity_poly.pdbx_seq_one_letter_code
_entity_poly.pdbx_strand_id
1 'polypeptide(L)'
;CSGDAGVYGMASPLLELAAEYPDVEVEVVPGLTAALSGAAVLGAPLAHDFCVISLSDRLTPWEMIKKRLACAAMGDFCVALYNPSSKGRPDYLQKAVCILLQNGKGAGTLCGVIRSIGRTGQQSSQMTLAELEHTTVDMFTTVFIGNSATHQVSGWMVTPRGYHGV
;
A
#
# COMPACT_ATOMS: atom_id res chain seq x y z
N CYS A 1 3.32 9.64 16.43
CA CYS A 1 3.48 8.91 15.16
C CYS A 1 3.04 9.78 13.99
N SER A 2 3.67 9.66 12.84
CA SER A 2 3.13 10.22 11.60
C SER A 2 2.20 9.18 10.96
N GLY A 3 1.09 9.62 10.36
CA GLY A 3 0.06 8.73 9.86
C GLY A 3 -0.87 8.22 10.97
N ASP A 4 -1.27 6.96 10.89
CA ASP A 4 -2.08 6.30 11.91
C ASP A 4 -1.19 5.48 12.86
N ALA A 5 -1.43 5.59 14.16
CA ALA A 5 -0.61 4.92 15.17
C ALA A 5 -0.78 3.38 15.16
N GLY A 6 -1.94 2.89 14.72
CA GLY A 6 -2.26 1.46 14.62
C GLY A 6 -1.86 0.80 13.31
N VAL A 7 -1.51 1.56 12.25
CA VAL A 7 -1.16 1.01 10.94
C VAL A 7 0.35 1.06 10.73
N TYR A 8 1.05 -0.04 11.02
CA TYR A 8 2.53 -0.13 11.03
C TYR A 8 3.19 0.95 11.90
N GLY A 9 2.48 1.43 12.92
CA GLY A 9 2.89 2.48 13.84
C GLY A 9 3.29 1.93 15.21
N MET A 10 3.35 2.83 16.20
CA MET A 10 3.85 2.53 17.54
C MET A 10 2.76 2.09 18.54
N ALA A 11 1.48 2.04 18.15
CA ALA A 11 0.41 1.70 19.09
C ALA A 11 0.58 0.28 19.68
N SER A 12 0.84 -0.73 18.82
CA SER A 12 0.99 -2.11 19.29
C SER A 12 2.11 -2.27 20.33
N PRO A 13 3.37 -1.89 20.08
CA PRO A 13 4.43 -2.06 21.08
C PRO A 13 4.21 -1.22 22.35
N LEU A 14 3.56 -0.04 22.25
CA LEU A 14 3.25 0.78 23.42
C LEU A 14 2.14 0.15 24.27
N LEU A 15 1.11 -0.43 23.66
CA LEU A 15 0.04 -1.13 24.38
C LEU A 15 0.55 -2.41 25.04
N GLU A 16 1.45 -3.16 24.38
CA GLU A 16 2.11 -4.33 24.96
C GLU A 16 2.95 -3.92 26.18
N LEU A 17 3.74 -2.85 26.06
CA LEU A 17 4.55 -2.33 27.18
C LEU A 17 3.70 -1.77 28.32
N ALA A 18 2.58 -1.11 28.02
CA ALA A 18 1.70 -0.52 29.04
C ALA A 18 1.12 -1.57 30.01
N ALA A 19 1.05 -2.84 29.60
CA ALA A 19 0.63 -3.92 30.48
C ALA A 19 1.55 -4.10 31.72
N GLU A 20 2.81 -3.66 31.63
CA GLU A 20 3.78 -3.67 32.74
C GLU A 20 3.67 -2.43 33.66
N TYR A 21 2.87 -1.44 33.25
CA TYR A 21 2.73 -0.15 33.91
C TYR A 21 1.25 0.17 34.16
N PRO A 22 0.60 -0.45 35.17
CA PRO A 22 -0.86 -0.35 35.38
C PRO A 22 -1.35 1.06 35.72
N ASP A 23 -0.46 1.95 36.18
CA ASP A 23 -0.77 3.34 36.49
C ASP A 23 -0.68 4.28 35.29
N VAL A 24 -0.33 3.76 34.10
CA VAL A 24 -0.20 4.53 32.86
C VAL A 24 -1.42 4.28 31.96
N GLU A 25 -2.19 5.33 31.73
CA GLU A 25 -3.28 5.31 30.76
C GLU A 25 -2.74 5.56 29.34
N VAL A 26 -3.15 4.71 28.38
CA VAL A 26 -2.77 4.83 26.96
C VAL A 26 -4.01 5.06 26.13
N GLU A 27 -4.06 6.19 25.41
CA GLU A 27 -5.08 6.49 24.42
C GLU A 27 -4.51 6.41 23.01
N VAL A 28 -5.20 5.71 22.10
CA VAL A 28 -4.83 5.63 20.68
C VAL A 28 -5.71 6.58 19.89
N VAL A 29 -5.13 7.69 19.46
CA VAL A 29 -5.82 8.68 18.62
C VAL A 29 -5.71 8.27 17.16
N PRO A 30 -6.83 8.13 16.40
CA PRO A 30 -6.80 7.76 14.98
C PRO A 30 -6.13 8.82 14.12
N GLY A 31 -5.46 8.37 13.07
CA GLY A 31 -4.78 9.23 12.12
C GLY A 31 -4.99 8.80 10.67
N LEU A 32 -4.46 9.57 9.72
CA LEU A 32 -4.53 9.26 8.31
C LEU A 32 -3.27 8.49 7.87
N THR A 33 -3.42 7.19 7.70
CA THR A 33 -2.35 6.35 7.16
C THR A 33 -2.06 6.67 5.69
N ALA A 34 -0.83 6.40 5.23
CA ALA A 34 -0.40 6.65 3.84
C ALA A 34 -1.28 5.95 2.79
N ALA A 35 -1.89 4.81 3.10
CA ALA A 35 -2.84 4.16 2.21
C ALA A 35 -4.06 5.05 1.91
N LEU A 36 -4.67 5.63 2.92
CA LEU A 36 -5.84 6.49 2.75
C LEU A 36 -5.47 7.86 2.18
N SER A 37 -4.40 8.46 2.69
CA SER A 37 -3.92 9.76 2.21
C SER A 37 -3.47 9.71 0.75
N GLY A 38 -2.75 8.66 0.37
CA GLY A 38 -2.31 8.46 -1.01
C GLY A 38 -3.45 8.10 -1.95
N ALA A 39 -4.41 7.28 -1.51
CA ALA A 39 -5.60 6.99 -2.29
C ALA A 39 -6.34 8.28 -2.67
N ALA A 40 -6.49 9.23 -1.73
CA ALA A 40 -7.12 10.52 -1.99
C ALA A 40 -6.36 11.37 -3.03
N VAL A 41 -5.03 11.26 -3.10
CA VAL A 41 -4.21 11.95 -4.13
C VAL A 41 -4.43 11.33 -5.51
N LEU A 42 -4.65 10.02 -5.60
CA LEU A 42 -4.88 9.31 -6.87
C LEU A 42 -6.35 9.38 -7.33
N GLY A 43 -7.30 9.57 -6.42
CA GLY A 43 -8.74 9.55 -6.68
C GLY A 43 -9.47 8.60 -5.74
N ALA A 44 -9.94 7.47 -6.25
CA ALA A 44 -10.67 6.47 -5.47
C ALA A 44 -10.20 5.02 -5.77
N PRO A 45 -8.89 4.71 -5.68
CA PRO A 45 -8.39 3.37 -6.01
C PRO A 45 -8.80 2.30 -4.98
N LEU A 46 -9.17 2.69 -3.77
CA LEU A 46 -9.52 1.81 -2.66
C LEU A 46 -11.03 1.79 -2.35
N ALA A 47 -11.87 2.15 -3.32
CA ALA A 47 -13.32 2.20 -3.12
C ALA A 47 -13.99 0.82 -3.05
N HIS A 48 -13.26 -0.25 -3.30
CA HIS A 48 -13.66 -1.65 -3.11
C HIS A 48 -12.72 -2.34 -2.10
N ASP A 49 -12.76 -3.68 -2.00
CA ASP A 49 -11.92 -4.42 -1.06
C ASP A 49 -10.43 -4.20 -1.35
N PHE A 50 -9.68 -3.90 -0.30
CA PHE A 50 -8.26 -3.64 -0.42
C PHE A 50 -7.47 -4.22 0.75
N CYS A 51 -6.17 -4.36 0.56
CA CYS A 51 -5.24 -4.73 1.61
C CYS A 51 -4.02 -3.80 1.64
N VAL A 52 -3.39 -3.70 2.81
CA VAL A 52 -2.14 -2.96 3.01
C VAL A 52 -1.05 -3.97 3.34
N ILE A 53 0.04 -3.98 2.56
CA ILE A 53 1.16 -4.90 2.74
C ILE A 53 2.46 -4.11 2.84
N SER A 54 3.20 -4.31 3.92
CA SER A 54 4.57 -3.80 4.03
C SER A 54 5.55 -4.79 3.41
N LEU A 55 6.43 -4.30 2.54
CA LEU A 55 7.51 -5.08 1.96
C LEU A 55 8.75 -5.14 2.90
N SER A 56 8.66 -4.59 4.11
CA SER A 56 9.75 -4.67 5.08
C SER A 56 9.83 -6.05 5.70
N ASP A 57 10.96 -6.73 5.49
CA ASP A 57 11.26 -8.05 6.05
C ASP A 57 11.97 -8.01 7.41
N ARG A 58 12.01 -6.84 8.07
CA ARG A 58 12.69 -6.68 9.36
C ARG A 58 12.00 -7.43 10.50
N LEU A 59 10.67 -7.44 10.50
CA LEU A 59 9.84 -8.07 11.53
C LEU A 59 8.96 -9.20 10.98
N THR A 60 8.83 -9.30 9.66
CA THR A 60 8.02 -10.30 8.98
C THR A 60 8.89 -11.04 7.97
N PRO A 61 9.03 -12.37 8.06
CA PRO A 61 9.80 -13.13 7.08
C PRO A 61 9.32 -12.90 5.64
N TRP A 62 10.25 -12.80 4.69
CA TRP A 62 9.94 -12.56 3.27
C TRP A 62 8.97 -13.60 2.69
N GLU A 63 9.08 -14.87 3.11
CA GLU A 63 8.15 -15.93 2.69
C GLU A 63 6.69 -15.63 3.07
N MET A 64 6.46 -14.99 4.23
CA MET A 64 5.13 -14.56 4.63
C MET A 64 4.63 -13.39 3.78
N ILE A 65 5.52 -12.45 3.44
CA ILE A 65 5.19 -11.32 2.55
C ILE A 65 4.80 -11.86 1.16
N LYS A 66 5.58 -12.80 0.61
CA LYS A 66 5.26 -13.48 -0.66
C LYS A 66 3.87 -14.11 -0.64
N LYS A 67 3.58 -14.88 0.42
CA LYS A 67 2.26 -15.51 0.58
C LYS A 67 1.12 -14.48 0.59
N ARG A 68 1.29 -13.37 1.31
CA ARG A 68 0.29 -12.28 1.37
C ARG A 68 0.07 -11.64 0.01
N LEU A 69 1.15 -11.37 -0.74
CA LEU A 69 1.08 -10.84 -2.10
C LEU A 69 0.34 -11.79 -3.06
N ALA A 70 0.66 -13.08 -3.01
CA ALA A 70 -0.01 -14.10 -3.80
C ALA A 70 -1.52 -14.17 -3.49
N CYS A 71 -1.89 -14.21 -2.20
CA CYS A 71 -3.29 -14.20 -1.77
C CYS A 71 -4.03 -12.94 -2.23
N ALA A 72 -3.39 -11.77 -2.14
CA ALA A 72 -3.96 -10.52 -2.59
C ALA A 72 -4.20 -10.50 -4.12
N ALA A 73 -3.29 -11.09 -4.89
CA ALA A 73 -3.45 -11.23 -6.34
C ALA A 73 -4.59 -12.19 -6.69
N MET A 74 -4.62 -13.38 -6.10
CA MET A 74 -5.66 -14.39 -6.32
C MET A 74 -7.06 -13.90 -5.89
N GLY A 75 -7.14 -13.13 -4.81
CA GLY A 75 -8.40 -12.52 -4.33
C GLY A 75 -8.79 -11.24 -5.07
N ASP A 76 -8.02 -10.83 -6.05
CA ASP A 76 -8.21 -9.59 -6.82
C ASP A 76 -8.38 -8.32 -5.97
N PHE A 77 -7.70 -8.26 -4.82
CA PHE A 77 -7.70 -7.07 -3.97
C PHE A 77 -6.97 -5.89 -4.63
N CYS A 78 -7.43 -4.67 -4.35
CA CYS A 78 -6.55 -3.50 -4.48
C CYS A 78 -5.48 -3.57 -3.39
N VAL A 79 -4.24 -3.22 -3.72
CA VAL A 79 -3.10 -3.36 -2.79
C VAL A 79 -2.40 -2.03 -2.58
N ALA A 80 -2.22 -1.62 -1.33
CA ALA A 80 -1.32 -0.53 -0.96
C ALA A 80 -0.01 -1.12 -0.39
N LEU A 81 1.10 -0.90 -1.09
CA LEU A 81 2.43 -1.37 -0.67
C LEU A 81 3.17 -0.29 0.10
N TYR A 82 3.58 -0.64 1.33
CA TYR A 82 4.43 0.18 2.18
C TYR A 82 5.88 -0.32 2.13
N ASN A 83 6.82 0.59 2.33
CA ASN A 83 8.25 0.29 2.33
C ASN A 83 8.72 -0.44 1.04
N PRO A 84 8.34 0.06 -0.16
CA PRO A 84 8.59 -0.63 -1.41
C PRO A 84 10.08 -0.76 -1.75
N SER A 85 10.92 0.09 -1.17
CA SER A 85 12.38 0.07 -1.36
C SER A 85 13.11 0.63 -0.16
N SER A 86 14.36 0.23 0.02
CA SER A 86 15.32 0.82 0.95
C SER A 86 16.75 0.54 0.48
N LYS A 87 17.77 1.17 1.11
CA LYS A 87 19.20 0.91 0.76
C LYS A 87 19.59 -0.57 0.79
N GLY A 88 19.04 -1.34 1.73
CA GLY A 88 19.32 -2.78 1.84
C GLY A 88 18.36 -3.67 1.03
N ARG A 89 17.35 -3.10 0.38
CA ARG A 89 16.28 -3.81 -0.33
C ARG A 89 15.82 -3.01 -1.55
N PRO A 90 16.70 -2.76 -2.51
CA PRO A 90 16.39 -1.92 -3.67
C PRO A 90 15.43 -2.59 -4.66
N ASP A 91 15.35 -3.93 -4.67
CA ASP A 91 14.64 -4.77 -5.63
C ASP A 91 13.32 -5.37 -5.10
N TYR A 92 12.88 -4.96 -3.89
CA TYR A 92 11.68 -5.58 -3.29
C TYR A 92 10.38 -5.21 -4.01
N LEU A 93 10.28 -4.03 -4.60
CA LEU A 93 9.15 -3.68 -5.46
C LEU A 93 9.07 -4.61 -6.67
N GLN A 94 10.17 -4.82 -7.37
CA GLN A 94 10.25 -5.69 -8.54
C GLN A 94 9.87 -7.14 -8.19
N LYS A 95 10.38 -7.64 -7.07
CA LYS A 95 10.00 -8.97 -6.55
C LYS A 95 8.51 -9.06 -6.23
N ALA A 96 7.94 -8.01 -5.63
CA ALA A 96 6.50 -7.97 -5.32
C ALA A 96 5.66 -7.96 -6.60
N VAL A 97 6.04 -7.17 -7.61
CA VAL A 97 5.37 -7.12 -8.92
C VAL A 97 5.42 -8.48 -9.60
N CYS A 98 6.58 -9.15 -9.66
CA CYS A 98 6.71 -10.50 -10.20
C CYS A 98 5.75 -11.49 -9.51
N ILE A 99 5.64 -11.45 -8.18
CA ILE A 99 4.73 -12.33 -7.43
C ILE A 99 3.28 -12.06 -7.80
N LEU A 100 2.88 -10.80 -7.90
CA LEU A 100 1.52 -10.40 -8.25
C LEU A 100 1.15 -10.87 -9.67
N LEU A 101 2.04 -10.69 -10.64
CA LEU A 101 1.88 -11.16 -12.02
C LEU A 101 1.75 -12.69 -12.09
N GLN A 102 2.62 -13.42 -11.39
CA GLN A 102 2.61 -14.89 -11.33
C GLN A 102 1.34 -15.47 -10.69
N ASN A 103 0.62 -14.69 -9.89
CA ASN A 103 -0.57 -15.11 -9.15
C ASN A 103 -1.87 -14.47 -9.67
N GLY A 104 -1.89 -13.97 -10.90
CA GLY A 104 -3.12 -13.61 -11.61
C GLY A 104 -3.39 -12.13 -11.81
N LYS A 105 -2.57 -11.21 -11.26
CA LYS A 105 -2.68 -9.80 -11.63
C LYS A 105 -2.28 -9.58 -13.09
N GLY A 106 -3.10 -8.88 -13.84
CA GLY A 106 -2.81 -8.57 -15.24
C GLY A 106 -1.68 -7.56 -15.39
N ALA A 107 -0.81 -7.73 -16.40
CA ALA A 107 0.27 -6.78 -16.71
C ALA A 107 -0.23 -5.35 -16.97
N GLY A 108 -1.44 -5.20 -17.50
CA GLY A 108 -2.12 -3.92 -17.72
C GLY A 108 -2.84 -3.34 -16.49
N THR A 109 -2.81 -4.00 -15.33
CA THR A 109 -3.44 -3.47 -14.10
C THR A 109 -2.93 -2.07 -13.80
N LEU A 110 -3.85 -1.11 -13.61
CA LEU A 110 -3.50 0.27 -13.30
C LEU A 110 -2.88 0.36 -11.91
N CYS A 111 -1.76 1.05 -11.81
CA CYS A 111 -1.02 1.30 -10.58
C CYS A 111 -0.81 2.80 -10.38
N GLY A 112 -0.73 3.22 -9.12
CA GLY A 112 -0.38 4.58 -8.72
C GLY A 112 0.86 4.57 -7.83
N VAL A 113 1.78 5.51 -8.06
CA VAL A 113 2.99 5.68 -7.26
C VAL A 113 2.99 7.09 -6.70
N ILE A 114 3.11 7.23 -5.39
CA ILE A 114 3.13 8.54 -4.74
C ILE A 114 4.33 8.62 -3.82
N ARG A 115 5.13 9.66 -4.01
CA ARG A 115 6.26 10.02 -3.17
C ARG A 115 5.92 11.20 -2.28
N SER A 116 6.35 11.16 -1.02
CA SER A 116 6.22 12.27 -0.05
C SER A 116 4.78 12.76 0.15
N ILE A 117 3.82 11.84 0.35
CA ILE A 117 2.39 12.13 0.56
C ILE A 117 2.20 13.19 1.65
N GLY A 118 1.45 14.27 1.32
CA GLY A 118 1.14 15.37 2.25
C GLY A 118 2.34 16.24 2.66
N ARG A 119 3.48 16.13 1.95
CA ARG A 119 4.71 16.90 2.24
C ARG A 119 5.10 17.78 1.05
N THR A 120 5.94 18.77 1.32
CA THR A 120 6.58 19.55 0.24
C THR A 120 7.31 18.61 -0.72
N GLY A 121 7.08 18.80 -2.03
CA GLY A 121 7.66 17.94 -3.07
C GLY A 121 6.90 16.63 -3.29
N GLN A 122 5.62 16.54 -2.89
CA GLN A 122 4.74 15.43 -3.25
C GLN A 122 4.71 15.26 -4.78
N GLN A 123 4.89 14.02 -5.21
CA GLN A 123 4.82 13.63 -6.62
C GLN A 123 3.90 12.41 -6.74
N SER A 124 3.11 12.36 -7.81
CA SER A 124 2.27 11.19 -8.12
C SER A 124 2.37 10.85 -9.59
N SER A 125 2.31 9.58 -9.91
CA SER A 125 2.23 9.06 -11.28
C SER A 125 1.33 7.84 -11.33
N GLN A 126 0.76 7.58 -12.51
CA GLN A 126 -0.01 6.39 -12.79
C GLN A 126 0.67 5.63 -13.94
N MET A 127 0.66 4.30 -13.86
CA MET A 127 1.30 3.41 -14.83
C MET A 127 0.68 2.02 -14.77
N THR A 128 1.03 1.16 -15.68
CA THR A 128 0.64 -0.26 -15.65
C THR A 128 1.53 -1.05 -14.68
N LEU A 129 1.07 -2.23 -14.27
CA LEU A 129 1.85 -3.15 -13.43
C LEU A 129 3.14 -3.60 -14.14
N ALA A 130 3.11 -3.75 -15.46
CA ALA A 130 4.31 -4.06 -16.25
C ALA A 130 5.35 -2.92 -16.21
N GLU A 131 4.92 -1.66 -16.30
CA GLU A 131 5.82 -0.50 -16.21
C GLU A 131 6.35 -0.33 -14.78
N LEU A 132 5.53 -0.66 -13.77
CA LEU A 132 5.92 -0.61 -12.36
C LEU A 132 7.10 -1.55 -12.05
N GLU A 133 7.22 -2.69 -12.74
CA GLU A 133 8.34 -3.63 -12.60
C GLU A 133 9.70 -2.97 -12.86
N HIS A 134 9.73 -1.96 -13.73
CA HIS A 134 10.95 -1.25 -14.11
C HIS A 134 11.11 0.11 -13.43
N THR A 135 10.21 0.45 -12.49
CA THR A 135 10.20 1.73 -11.81
C THR A 135 11.05 1.70 -10.55
N THR A 136 11.93 2.70 -10.41
CA THR A 136 12.71 2.88 -9.18
C THR A 136 11.95 3.77 -8.20
N VAL A 137 11.87 3.33 -6.95
CA VAL A 137 11.20 4.04 -5.85
C VAL A 137 12.10 4.12 -4.62
N ASP A 138 11.76 4.99 -3.68
CA ASP A 138 12.46 5.13 -2.41
C ASP A 138 11.56 4.80 -1.21
N MET A 139 12.11 4.94 0.00
CA MET A 139 11.39 4.66 1.25
C MET A 139 10.27 5.66 1.58
N PHE A 140 10.19 6.80 0.87
CA PHE A 140 9.14 7.81 1.03
C PHE A 140 7.98 7.58 0.06
N THR A 141 8.00 6.46 -0.65
CA THR A 141 7.03 6.10 -1.67
C THR A 141 6.00 5.11 -1.13
N THR A 142 4.74 5.32 -1.49
CA THR A 142 3.67 4.33 -1.34
C THR A 142 3.18 3.96 -2.74
N VAL A 143 2.99 2.67 -2.98
CA VAL A 143 2.55 2.14 -4.28
C VAL A 143 1.14 1.58 -4.14
N PHE A 144 0.28 1.89 -5.09
CA PHE A 144 -1.09 1.40 -5.18
C PHE A 144 -1.23 0.53 -6.42
N ILE A 145 -1.77 -0.66 -6.27
CA ILE A 145 -2.02 -1.59 -7.36
C ILE A 145 -3.52 -1.85 -7.37
N GLY A 146 -4.16 -1.56 -8.47
CA GLY A 146 -5.60 -1.75 -8.65
C GLY A 146 -6.02 -3.22 -8.68
N ASN A 147 -7.32 -3.44 -8.79
CA ASN A 147 -7.88 -4.75 -9.12
C ASN A 147 -8.26 -4.82 -10.61
N SER A 148 -8.90 -5.91 -11.04
CA SER A 148 -9.31 -6.12 -12.43
C SER A 148 -10.29 -5.06 -12.97
N ALA A 149 -11.04 -4.39 -12.09
CA ALA A 149 -11.99 -3.34 -12.45
C ALA A 149 -11.40 -1.92 -12.38
N THR A 150 -10.19 -1.75 -11.84
CA THR A 150 -9.57 -0.43 -11.68
C THR A 150 -9.19 0.16 -13.03
N HIS A 151 -9.60 1.39 -13.28
CA HIS A 151 -9.32 2.11 -14.51
C HIS A 151 -9.14 3.62 -14.27
N GLN A 152 -8.70 4.33 -15.31
CA GLN A 152 -8.54 5.78 -15.26
C GLN A 152 -9.82 6.49 -15.71
N VAL A 153 -10.28 7.46 -14.92
CA VAL A 153 -11.41 8.34 -15.24
C VAL A 153 -10.95 9.79 -15.11
N SER A 154 -10.90 10.53 -16.21
CA SER A 154 -10.48 11.94 -16.23
C SER A 154 -9.18 12.23 -15.46
N GLY A 155 -8.21 11.33 -15.57
CA GLY A 155 -6.92 11.44 -14.89
C GLY A 155 -6.88 10.83 -13.48
N TRP A 156 -8.03 10.45 -12.91
CA TRP A 156 -8.12 9.80 -11.60
C TRP A 156 -8.05 8.27 -11.71
N MET A 157 -7.38 7.64 -10.76
CA MET A 157 -7.40 6.19 -10.58
C MET A 157 -8.65 5.79 -9.80
N VAL A 158 -9.53 5.00 -10.40
CA VAL A 158 -10.83 4.64 -9.81
C VAL A 158 -11.03 3.13 -9.82
N THR A 159 -11.43 2.58 -8.70
CA THR A 159 -11.95 1.22 -8.57
C THR A 159 -13.45 1.32 -8.32
N PRO A 160 -14.33 0.95 -9.29
CA PRO A 160 -15.76 1.13 -9.15
C PRO A 160 -16.35 0.18 -8.10
N ARG A 161 -17.38 0.63 -7.40
CA ARG A 161 -18.14 -0.21 -6.44
C ARG A 161 -19.23 -1.06 -7.08
N GLY A 162 -19.42 -0.93 -8.40
CA GLY A 162 -20.45 -1.68 -9.13
C GLY A 162 -21.85 -1.06 -9.08
N TYR A 163 -21.98 0.24 -8.79
CA TYR A 163 -23.25 0.93 -8.95
C TYR A 163 -23.64 0.91 -10.44
N HIS A 164 -24.90 0.50 -10.72
CA HIS A 164 -25.48 0.54 -12.06
C HIS A 164 -26.22 1.87 -12.25
N GLY A 165 -26.02 2.53 -13.39
CA GLY A 165 -26.79 3.73 -13.79
C GLY A 165 -26.21 5.06 -13.32
N VAL A 166 -24.93 5.14 -13.05
CA VAL A 166 -24.19 6.39 -12.81
C VAL A 166 -23.31 6.69 -14.00
#